data_0304738a381e2a8eb881edf56340e054
#
_entry.id   0304738a381e2a8eb881edf56340e054
#
_cell.length_a   1.000
_cell.length_b   1.000
_cell.length_c   1.000
_cell.angle_alpha   90.00
_cell.angle_beta   90.00
_cell.angle_gamma   90.00
#
_symmetry.space_group_name_H-M   'P 1'
#
loop_
_entity.id
_entity.type
_entity.pdbx_description
1 polymer ?
#
loop_
_entity_poly.entity_id
_entity_poly.type
_entity_poly.pdbx_seq_one_letter_code
_entity_poly.pdbx_strand_id
1 'polypeptide(L)'
;VKKTSKGKATCVHTVTNEEQTFNISDLICVAKNGEPIYPCLKFVDSVQKAPDSDLWHTLIEADNYHALQLLAYLYPGMADCIYIDPPYNSGATDWKYNNNYVDGNDSYRHSKWLAMMESRLLLAKKLLNPDNSVLIITIDEKEHLHLGCLLEELFPEADGNKDDHYKGRVSMQMISSVINSGGVARDKQFFRTDEYIYILSFGEAGPSKLQLDTEWAVKADERASKVSWRMSLVRGGSNSTR
;
A
#
# COMPACT_ATOMS: atom_id res chain seq x y z
N VAL A 1 -21.79 5.17 -28.75
CA VAL A 1 -22.61 6.04 -27.88
C VAL A 1 -22.22 7.48 -28.16
N LYS A 2 -23.20 8.34 -28.43
CA LYS A 2 -22.98 9.77 -28.74
C LYS A 2 -23.13 10.63 -27.48
N LYS A 3 -24.07 10.30 -26.60
CA LYS A 3 -24.37 11.06 -25.39
C LYS A 3 -24.99 10.17 -24.32
N THR A 4 -24.68 10.43 -23.06
CA THR A 4 -25.31 9.80 -21.91
C THR A 4 -25.97 10.87 -21.02
N SER A 5 -27.17 10.61 -20.50
CA SER A 5 -27.87 11.49 -19.57
C SER A 5 -28.93 10.70 -18.80
N LYS A 6 -29.00 10.88 -17.48
CA LYS A 6 -30.06 10.33 -16.60
C LYS A 6 -30.30 8.81 -16.81
N GLY A 7 -29.24 8.02 -16.86
CA GLY A 7 -29.33 6.55 -17.02
C GLY A 7 -29.68 6.07 -18.43
N LYS A 8 -29.73 6.98 -19.42
CA LYS A 8 -29.95 6.68 -20.83
C LYS A 8 -28.77 7.03 -21.70
N ALA A 9 -28.54 6.26 -22.74
CA ALA A 9 -27.52 6.48 -23.76
C ALA A 9 -28.15 6.65 -25.13
N THR A 10 -27.79 7.73 -25.83
CA THR A 10 -28.14 7.90 -27.25
C THR A 10 -27.04 7.26 -28.08
N CYS A 11 -27.40 6.26 -28.82
CA CYS A 11 -26.51 5.49 -29.71
C CYS A 11 -26.79 5.85 -31.16
N VAL A 12 -25.77 5.83 -31.99
CA VAL A 12 -25.89 6.00 -33.44
C VAL A 12 -25.64 4.66 -34.08
N HIS A 13 -26.54 4.24 -34.93
CA HIS A 13 -26.34 3.02 -35.72
C HIS A 13 -25.22 3.24 -36.74
N THR A 14 -24.20 2.37 -36.73
CA THR A 14 -22.97 2.60 -37.50
C THR A 14 -23.14 2.54 -39.02
N VAL A 15 -24.23 1.97 -39.51
CA VAL A 15 -24.52 1.84 -40.94
C VAL A 15 -25.58 2.82 -41.42
N THR A 16 -26.69 2.98 -40.66
CA THR A 16 -27.80 3.86 -41.06
C THR A 16 -27.70 5.28 -40.57
N ASN A 17 -26.79 5.57 -39.63
CA ASN A 17 -26.64 6.84 -38.91
C ASN A 17 -27.89 7.30 -38.15
N GLU A 18 -28.83 6.40 -37.91
CA GLU A 18 -30.01 6.67 -37.10
C GLU A 18 -29.65 6.72 -35.61
N GLU A 19 -30.23 7.70 -34.91
CA GLU A 19 -30.07 7.87 -33.48
C GLU A 19 -31.19 7.13 -32.72
N GLN A 20 -30.80 6.29 -31.74
CA GLN A 20 -31.76 5.60 -30.87
C GLN A 20 -31.28 5.68 -29.42
N THR A 21 -32.25 5.84 -28.50
CA THR A 21 -31.96 5.98 -27.07
C THR A 21 -32.32 4.69 -26.34
N PHE A 22 -31.36 4.16 -25.56
CA PHE A 22 -31.47 2.96 -24.75
C PHE A 22 -31.22 3.29 -23.27
N ASN A 23 -31.69 2.42 -22.36
CA ASN A 23 -31.22 2.51 -20.98
C ASN A 23 -29.78 1.97 -20.93
N ILE A 24 -28.94 2.58 -20.11
CA ILE A 24 -27.53 2.16 -19.98
C ILE A 24 -27.43 0.73 -19.43
N SER A 25 -28.39 0.32 -18.58
CA SER A 25 -28.51 -1.05 -18.07
C SER A 25 -28.69 -2.12 -19.16
N ASP A 26 -29.27 -1.73 -20.29
CA ASP A 26 -29.61 -2.65 -21.38
C ASP A 26 -28.49 -2.71 -22.44
N LEU A 27 -27.41 -1.95 -22.23
CA LEU A 27 -26.28 -1.87 -23.15
C LEU A 27 -25.09 -2.67 -22.62
N ILE A 28 -24.48 -3.47 -23.47
CA ILE A 28 -23.22 -4.14 -23.22
C ILE A 28 -22.14 -3.43 -24.03
N CYS A 29 -21.08 -3.01 -23.34
CA CYS A 29 -19.93 -2.45 -24.03
C CYS A 29 -19.19 -3.58 -24.75
N VAL A 30 -19.07 -3.47 -26.06
CA VAL A 30 -18.30 -4.39 -26.90
C VAL A 30 -17.23 -3.63 -27.65
N ALA A 31 -16.04 -4.19 -27.73
CA ALA A 31 -14.97 -3.72 -28.60
C ALA A 31 -14.78 -4.70 -29.74
N LYS A 32 -14.43 -4.21 -30.93
CA LYS A 32 -14.03 -5.06 -32.03
C LYS A 32 -12.67 -5.71 -31.72
N ASN A 33 -12.46 -6.91 -32.24
CA ASN A 33 -11.17 -7.56 -32.12
C ASN A 33 -10.06 -6.66 -32.74
N GLY A 34 -9.03 -6.36 -31.94
CA GLY A 34 -7.95 -5.45 -32.32
C GLY A 34 -8.17 -3.98 -31.96
N GLU A 35 -9.35 -3.58 -31.46
CA GLU A 35 -9.52 -2.25 -30.86
C GLU A 35 -8.99 -2.24 -29.42
N PRO A 36 -8.15 -1.24 -29.03
CA PRO A 36 -7.66 -1.16 -27.67
C PRO A 36 -8.81 -0.85 -26.71
N ILE A 37 -8.93 -1.64 -25.64
CA ILE A 37 -9.84 -1.37 -24.54
C ILE A 37 -9.05 -0.67 -23.45
N TYR A 38 -9.42 0.56 -23.13
CA TYR A 38 -8.80 1.33 -22.06
C TYR A 38 -9.63 1.18 -20.79
N PRO A 39 -9.07 0.65 -19.71
CA PRO A 39 -9.74 0.64 -18.41
C PRO A 39 -9.96 2.09 -17.94
N CYS A 40 -11.07 2.34 -17.26
CA CYS A 40 -11.36 3.65 -16.70
C CYS A 40 -12.04 3.51 -15.34
N LEU A 41 -11.92 4.53 -14.50
CA LEU A 41 -12.69 4.64 -13.27
C LEU A 41 -14.13 5.04 -13.61
N LYS A 42 -15.09 4.31 -13.05
CA LYS A 42 -16.51 4.64 -13.12
C LYS A 42 -16.92 5.28 -11.81
N PHE A 43 -17.44 6.49 -11.87
CA PHE A 43 -18.04 7.12 -10.70
C PHE A 43 -19.25 6.30 -10.22
N VAL A 44 -19.27 5.97 -8.92
CA VAL A 44 -20.36 5.22 -8.29
C VAL A 44 -21.21 6.15 -7.44
N ASP A 45 -20.61 6.82 -6.45
CA ASP A 45 -21.31 7.70 -5.53
C ASP A 45 -20.33 8.67 -4.87
N SER A 46 -20.86 9.75 -4.26
CA SER A 46 -20.08 10.68 -3.42
C SER A 46 -20.90 11.25 -2.28
N VAL A 47 -20.23 11.50 -1.16
CA VAL A 47 -20.79 12.22 -0.02
C VAL A 47 -19.95 13.47 0.22
N GLN A 48 -20.56 14.65 -0.02
CA GLN A 48 -19.88 15.93 0.16
C GLN A 48 -20.31 16.56 1.49
N LYS A 49 -19.38 16.62 2.46
CA LYS A 49 -19.60 17.25 3.77
C LYS A 49 -18.99 18.65 3.88
N ALA A 50 -18.08 19.00 3.00
CA ALA A 50 -17.38 20.27 2.96
C ALA A 50 -17.44 20.84 1.52
N PRO A 51 -18.55 21.51 1.12
CA PRO A 51 -18.77 21.97 -0.26
C PRO A 51 -17.73 22.99 -0.74
N ASP A 52 -17.07 23.69 0.18
CA ASP A 52 -16.05 24.70 -0.11
C ASP A 52 -14.62 24.13 -0.14
N SER A 53 -14.46 22.80 -0.04
CA SER A 53 -13.16 22.12 -0.06
C SER A 53 -12.98 21.31 -1.33
N ASP A 54 -11.81 21.46 -1.95
CA ASP A 54 -11.37 20.64 -3.09
C ASP A 54 -10.68 19.34 -2.67
N LEU A 55 -10.58 19.07 -1.35
CA LEU A 55 -9.97 17.85 -0.81
C LEU A 55 -10.96 16.68 -0.82
N TRP A 56 -10.56 15.57 -1.39
CA TRP A 56 -11.36 14.36 -1.51
C TRP A 56 -10.67 13.13 -0.92
N HIS A 57 -11.46 12.32 -0.21
CA HIS A 57 -11.11 10.94 0.08
C HIS A 57 -11.76 10.06 -0.97
N THR A 58 -10.95 9.29 -1.70
CA THR A 58 -11.44 8.45 -2.79
C THR A 58 -11.30 6.98 -2.42
N LEU A 59 -12.39 6.22 -2.56
CA LEU A 59 -12.38 4.76 -2.47
C LEU A 59 -12.49 4.19 -3.88
N ILE A 60 -11.55 3.33 -4.26
CA ILE A 60 -11.56 2.62 -5.54
C ILE A 60 -11.86 1.15 -5.27
N GLU A 61 -13.01 0.67 -5.73
CA GLU A 61 -13.39 -0.72 -5.65
C GLU A 61 -12.96 -1.44 -6.93
N ALA A 62 -11.88 -2.22 -6.83
CA ALA A 62 -11.31 -2.96 -7.95
C ALA A 62 -10.33 -4.03 -7.46
N ASP A 63 -9.87 -4.89 -8.37
CA ASP A 63 -8.62 -5.62 -8.13
C ASP A 63 -7.48 -4.61 -7.97
N ASN A 64 -6.73 -4.77 -6.89
CA ASN A 64 -5.68 -3.82 -6.50
C ASN A 64 -4.62 -3.60 -7.59
N TYR A 65 -4.19 -4.66 -8.28
CA TYR A 65 -3.20 -4.54 -9.34
C TYR A 65 -3.69 -3.70 -10.52
N HIS A 66 -4.94 -3.92 -10.94
CA HIS A 66 -5.55 -3.16 -12.04
C HIS A 66 -5.82 -1.70 -11.65
N ALA A 67 -6.25 -1.46 -10.40
CA ALA A 67 -6.39 -0.09 -9.89
C ALA A 67 -5.06 0.65 -9.89
N LEU A 68 -3.98 0.02 -9.42
CA LEU A 68 -2.64 0.60 -9.41
C LEU A 68 -2.11 0.90 -10.81
N GLN A 69 -2.36 0.02 -11.81
CA GLN A 69 -1.99 0.28 -13.20
C GLN A 69 -2.65 1.55 -13.73
N LEU A 70 -3.93 1.73 -13.44
CA LEU A 70 -4.67 2.92 -13.87
C LEU A 70 -4.19 4.17 -13.14
N LEU A 71 -3.96 4.09 -11.83
CA LEU A 71 -3.44 5.20 -11.04
C LEU A 71 -2.02 5.59 -11.48
N ALA A 72 -1.15 4.63 -11.77
CA ALA A 72 0.20 4.88 -12.26
C ALA A 72 0.23 5.59 -13.63
N TYR A 73 -0.84 5.46 -14.40
CA TYR A 73 -1.03 6.23 -15.63
C TYR A 73 -1.56 7.64 -15.38
N LEU A 74 -2.50 7.79 -14.43
CA LEU A 74 -3.17 9.08 -14.15
C LEU A 74 -2.36 10.00 -13.24
N TYR A 75 -1.62 9.43 -12.29
CA TYR A 75 -0.95 10.16 -11.19
C TYR A 75 0.52 9.73 -11.01
N PRO A 76 1.34 9.65 -12.08
CA PRO A 76 2.74 9.25 -11.92
C PRO A 76 3.50 10.27 -11.09
N GLY A 77 4.24 9.82 -10.08
CA GLY A 77 5.07 10.67 -9.23
C GLY A 77 4.30 11.64 -8.32
N MET A 78 3.01 11.39 -8.06
CA MET A 78 2.16 12.32 -7.30
C MET A 78 1.81 11.83 -5.90
N ALA A 79 2.15 10.61 -5.54
CA ALA A 79 1.86 10.08 -4.21
C ALA A 79 2.95 10.48 -3.21
N ASP A 80 2.59 11.20 -2.17
CA ASP A 80 3.51 11.60 -1.09
C ASP A 80 3.65 10.49 -0.05
N CYS A 81 2.65 9.62 0.09
CA CYS A 81 2.69 8.49 1.00
C CYS A 81 1.91 7.30 0.44
N ILE A 82 2.52 6.12 0.49
CA ILE A 82 1.85 4.86 0.23
C ILE A 82 1.99 3.98 1.47
N TYR A 83 0.86 3.50 1.99
CA TYR A 83 0.80 2.54 3.08
C TYR A 83 0.26 1.22 2.55
N ILE A 84 0.96 0.12 2.84
CA ILE A 84 0.58 -1.22 2.40
C ILE A 84 0.52 -2.15 3.62
N ASP A 85 -0.60 -2.83 3.76
CA ASP A 85 -0.79 -3.96 4.68
C ASP A 85 -1.11 -5.21 3.84
N PRO A 86 -0.09 -5.94 3.35
CA PRO A 86 -0.28 -7.06 2.45
C PRO A 86 -0.75 -8.31 3.22
N PRO A 87 -1.30 -9.32 2.54
CA PRO A 87 -1.52 -10.61 3.16
C PRO A 87 -0.19 -11.20 3.66
N TYR A 88 -0.14 -11.67 4.91
CA TYR A 88 1.08 -12.12 5.57
C TYR A 88 1.52 -13.53 5.17
N ASN A 89 0.86 -14.13 4.19
CA ASN A 89 1.16 -15.48 3.68
C ASN A 89 1.13 -16.55 4.79
N SER A 90 0.20 -16.39 5.74
CA SER A 90 0.09 -17.23 6.93
C SER A 90 -0.40 -18.65 6.64
N GLY A 91 -0.85 -18.92 5.40
CA GLY A 91 -1.49 -20.16 4.99
C GLY A 91 -3.00 -20.15 5.16
N ALA A 92 -3.58 -19.04 5.63
CA ALA A 92 -5.01 -18.78 5.55
C ALA A 92 -5.41 -18.53 4.09
N THR A 93 -6.69 -18.74 3.77
CA THR A 93 -7.22 -18.48 2.42
C THR A 93 -7.52 -16.99 2.21
N ASP A 94 -6.55 -16.13 2.48
CA ASP A 94 -6.66 -14.67 2.50
C ASP A 94 -6.21 -14.00 1.18
N TRP A 95 -5.49 -14.73 0.34
CA TRP A 95 -5.05 -14.21 -0.94
C TRP A 95 -4.96 -15.29 -2.04
N LYS A 96 -4.95 -14.84 -3.30
CA LYS A 96 -4.96 -15.71 -4.47
C LYS A 96 -3.78 -15.42 -5.39
N TYR A 97 -3.30 -16.49 -6.02
CA TYR A 97 -2.38 -16.43 -7.15
C TYR A 97 -3.00 -17.16 -8.33
N ASN A 98 -3.09 -16.50 -9.49
CA ASN A 98 -3.79 -17.04 -10.66
C ASN A 98 -5.22 -17.55 -10.35
N ASN A 99 -5.99 -16.76 -9.59
CA ASN A 99 -7.36 -17.05 -9.14
C ASN A 99 -7.53 -18.21 -8.15
N ASN A 100 -6.45 -18.88 -7.76
CA ASN A 100 -6.49 -19.94 -6.75
C ASN A 100 -5.92 -19.44 -5.42
N TYR A 101 -6.54 -19.82 -4.30
CA TYR A 101 -5.99 -19.61 -2.99
C TYR A 101 -4.66 -20.34 -2.84
N VAL A 102 -3.69 -19.70 -2.15
CA VAL A 102 -2.39 -20.31 -1.90
C VAL A 102 -2.44 -21.07 -0.58
N ASP A 103 -2.23 -22.38 -0.67
CA ASP A 103 -2.22 -23.27 0.50
C ASP A 103 -0.95 -23.09 1.33
N GLY A 104 -1.05 -23.26 2.65
CA GLY A 104 0.08 -23.17 3.57
C GLY A 104 1.17 -24.24 3.33
N ASN A 105 0.82 -25.36 2.69
CA ASN A 105 1.75 -26.42 2.33
C ASN A 105 2.34 -26.29 0.92
N ASP A 106 1.96 -25.23 0.17
CA ASP A 106 2.51 -24.97 -1.15
C ASP A 106 3.99 -24.62 -1.04
N SER A 107 4.85 -25.46 -1.62
CA SER A 107 6.32 -25.27 -1.61
C SER A 107 6.77 -24.00 -2.34
N TYR A 108 5.94 -23.44 -3.21
CA TYR A 108 6.21 -22.21 -3.94
C TYR A 108 5.48 -20.98 -3.37
N ARG A 109 4.88 -21.08 -2.19
CA ARG A 109 4.07 -19.99 -1.60
C ARG A 109 4.84 -18.69 -1.44
N HIS A 110 6.10 -18.74 -1.02
CA HIS A 110 6.96 -17.56 -0.87
C HIS A 110 7.26 -16.89 -2.22
N SER A 111 7.62 -17.68 -3.24
CA SER A 111 7.86 -17.18 -4.60
C SER A 111 6.61 -16.56 -5.24
N LYS A 112 5.44 -17.18 -5.02
CA LYS A 112 4.17 -16.64 -5.48
C LYS A 112 3.83 -15.33 -4.79
N TRP A 113 4.08 -15.25 -3.48
CA TRP A 113 3.87 -14.04 -2.71
C TRP A 113 4.81 -12.91 -3.16
N LEU A 114 6.09 -13.22 -3.37
CA LEU A 114 7.06 -12.26 -3.89
C LEU A 114 6.66 -11.74 -5.27
N ALA A 115 6.24 -12.60 -6.20
CA ALA A 115 5.78 -12.17 -7.52
C ALA A 115 4.54 -11.27 -7.46
N MET A 116 3.61 -11.56 -6.53
CA MET A 116 2.44 -10.72 -6.26
C MET A 116 2.85 -9.35 -5.72
N MET A 117 3.79 -9.29 -4.78
CA MET A 117 4.29 -8.04 -4.19
C MET A 117 5.13 -7.24 -5.18
N GLU A 118 6.07 -7.86 -5.89
CA GLU A 118 6.93 -7.22 -6.89
C GLU A 118 6.12 -6.43 -7.91
N SER A 119 5.12 -7.07 -8.50
CA SER A 119 4.27 -6.42 -9.51
C SER A 119 3.56 -5.16 -8.98
N ARG A 120 3.17 -5.15 -7.71
CA ARG A 120 2.51 -4.02 -7.06
C ARG A 120 3.50 -2.94 -6.61
N LEU A 121 4.64 -3.34 -6.10
CA LEU A 121 5.70 -2.42 -5.69
C LEU A 121 6.30 -1.66 -6.88
N LEU A 122 6.43 -2.30 -8.04
CA LEU A 122 6.83 -1.65 -9.29
C LEU A 122 5.82 -0.56 -9.73
N LEU A 123 4.53 -0.77 -9.47
CA LEU A 123 3.51 0.26 -9.72
C LEU A 123 3.53 1.35 -8.64
N ALA A 124 3.70 0.98 -7.38
CA ALA A 124 3.88 1.92 -6.28
C ALA A 124 5.09 2.84 -6.53
N LYS A 125 6.19 2.27 -7.00
CA LYS A 125 7.39 3.02 -7.41
C LYS A 125 7.09 4.11 -8.44
N LYS A 126 6.21 3.84 -9.41
CA LYS A 126 5.80 4.84 -10.41
C LYS A 126 4.90 5.93 -9.87
N LEU A 127 4.15 5.63 -8.81
CA LEU A 127 3.23 6.58 -8.17
C LEU A 127 3.93 7.53 -7.20
N LEU A 128 4.95 7.04 -6.50
CA LEU A 128 5.66 7.79 -5.47
C LEU A 128 6.37 9.02 -6.06
N ASN A 129 6.24 10.14 -5.34
CA ASN A 129 7.00 11.34 -5.63
C ASN A 129 8.49 11.10 -5.34
N PRO A 130 9.37 11.15 -6.35
CA PRO A 130 10.78 10.82 -6.17
C PRO A 130 11.54 11.82 -5.27
N ASP A 131 11.04 13.04 -5.15
CA ASP A 131 11.72 14.13 -4.43
C ASP A 131 11.33 14.18 -2.95
N ASN A 132 10.12 13.73 -2.59
CA ASN A 132 9.65 13.76 -1.20
C ASN A 132 8.46 12.84 -1.00
N SER A 133 8.71 11.57 -0.70
CA SER A 133 7.64 10.61 -0.40
C SER A 133 8.07 9.51 0.55
N VAL A 134 7.10 8.76 1.07
CA VAL A 134 7.33 7.64 1.98
C VAL A 134 6.52 6.43 1.56
N LEU A 135 7.14 5.25 1.57
CA LEU A 135 6.49 3.96 1.44
C LEU A 135 6.57 3.22 2.78
N ILE A 136 5.44 2.80 3.30
CA ILE A 136 5.33 2.07 4.56
C ILE A 136 4.68 0.71 4.30
N ILE A 137 5.30 -0.37 4.76
CA ILE A 137 4.79 -1.73 4.58
C ILE A 137 4.85 -2.48 5.90
N THR A 138 3.70 -2.95 6.38
CA THR A 138 3.62 -3.84 7.53
C THR A 138 3.76 -5.30 7.11
N ILE A 139 4.39 -6.13 7.92
CA ILE A 139 4.62 -7.54 7.63
C ILE A 139 4.92 -8.33 8.91
N ASP A 140 4.62 -9.62 8.91
CA ASP A 140 4.99 -10.52 9.99
C ASP A 140 6.34 -11.25 9.76
N GLU A 141 6.69 -12.09 10.72
CA GLU A 141 7.95 -12.87 10.69
C GLU A 141 8.04 -13.87 9.55
N LYS A 142 6.95 -14.17 8.83
CA LYS A 142 6.98 -15.20 7.78
C LYS A 142 7.60 -14.69 6.49
N GLU A 143 7.32 -13.43 6.16
CA GLU A 143 7.74 -12.85 4.89
C GLU A 143 8.66 -11.64 5.03
N HIS A 144 8.97 -11.14 6.25
CA HIS A 144 9.78 -9.94 6.42
C HIS A 144 11.16 -10.04 5.76
N LEU A 145 11.83 -11.19 5.86
CA LEU A 145 13.15 -11.37 5.22
C LEU A 145 13.06 -11.36 3.70
N HIS A 146 12.05 -12.05 3.14
CA HIS A 146 11.84 -12.09 1.70
C HIS A 146 11.44 -10.71 1.17
N LEU A 147 10.57 -9.99 1.90
CA LEU A 147 10.20 -8.62 1.55
C LEU A 147 11.41 -7.69 1.62
N GLY A 148 12.24 -7.80 2.65
CA GLY A 148 13.45 -6.99 2.77
C GLY A 148 14.36 -7.12 1.56
N CYS A 149 14.68 -8.35 1.15
CA CYS A 149 15.49 -8.60 -0.05
C CYS A 149 14.84 -8.04 -1.32
N LEU A 150 13.52 -8.20 -1.47
CA LEU A 150 12.80 -7.64 -2.62
C LEU A 150 12.84 -6.11 -2.62
N LEU A 151 12.70 -5.48 -1.46
CA LEU A 151 12.78 -4.01 -1.35
C LEU A 151 14.17 -3.49 -1.68
N GLU A 152 15.25 -4.16 -1.25
CA GLU A 152 16.63 -3.83 -1.62
C GLU A 152 16.85 -3.94 -3.13
N GLU A 153 16.26 -4.94 -3.79
CA GLU A 153 16.36 -5.11 -5.23
C GLU A 153 15.59 -4.02 -6.01
N LEU A 154 14.36 -3.72 -5.59
CA LEU A 154 13.50 -2.78 -6.29
C LEU A 154 13.85 -1.31 -6.02
N PHE A 155 14.38 -1.02 -4.82
CA PHE A 155 14.69 0.32 -4.33
C PHE A 155 16.12 0.37 -3.78
N PRO A 156 17.13 0.15 -4.62
CA PRO A 156 18.51 0.19 -4.14
C PRO A 156 18.79 1.54 -3.50
N GLU A 157 19.44 1.53 -2.35
CA GLU A 157 19.92 2.76 -1.73
C GLU A 157 20.83 3.49 -2.73
N ALA A 158 20.69 4.79 -2.80
CA ALA A 158 21.41 5.60 -3.78
C ALA A 158 22.93 5.53 -3.52
N ASP A 159 23.62 4.63 -4.19
CA ASP A 159 25.08 4.49 -4.20
C ASP A 159 25.70 5.51 -5.16
N GLY A 160 25.36 6.78 -5.04
CA GLY A 160 26.01 7.90 -5.74
C GLY A 160 26.03 7.80 -7.28
N ASN A 161 25.39 6.81 -7.86
CA ASN A 161 25.40 6.58 -9.31
C ASN A 161 24.38 7.50 -9.98
N LYS A 162 24.87 8.42 -10.83
CA LYS A 162 24.11 9.53 -11.41
C LYS A 162 23.09 9.14 -12.48
N ASP A 163 22.96 7.86 -12.79
CA ASP A 163 22.12 7.36 -13.90
C ASP A 163 20.77 6.79 -13.46
N ASP A 164 20.44 6.85 -12.16
CA ASP A 164 19.17 6.33 -11.68
C ASP A 164 18.03 7.36 -11.83
N HIS A 165 16.85 6.88 -12.24
CA HIS A 165 15.63 7.68 -12.44
C HIS A 165 15.18 8.39 -11.15
N TYR A 166 15.63 7.92 -9.98
CA TYR A 166 15.50 8.60 -8.71
C TYR A 166 16.73 9.46 -8.47
N LYS A 167 16.63 10.73 -8.80
CA LYS A 167 17.65 11.75 -8.42
C LYS A 167 17.75 11.93 -6.91
N GLY A 168 17.02 11.17 -6.13
CA GLY A 168 16.89 11.29 -4.71
C GLY A 168 17.45 10.07 -3.97
N ARG A 169 17.95 10.34 -2.78
CA ARG A 169 18.38 9.34 -1.80
C ARG A 169 17.19 8.46 -1.42
N VAL A 170 17.31 7.15 -1.55
CA VAL A 170 16.39 6.19 -0.93
C VAL A 170 17.02 5.73 0.38
N SER A 171 16.27 5.80 1.47
CA SER A 171 16.67 5.27 2.78
C SER A 171 15.65 4.25 3.23
N MET A 172 16.08 3.03 3.53
CA MET A 172 15.22 1.96 4.04
C MET A 172 15.50 1.73 5.52
N GLN A 173 14.45 1.65 6.32
CA GLN A 173 14.49 1.35 7.73
C GLN A 173 13.47 0.27 8.08
N MET A 174 13.80 -0.60 9.02
CA MET A 174 12.88 -1.59 9.57
C MET A 174 12.67 -1.31 11.06
N ILE A 175 11.40 -1.29 11.47
CA ILE A 175 10.98 -1.10 12.86
C ILE A 175 10.26 -2.38 13.31
N SER A 176 10.58 -2.87 14.50
CA SER A 176 9.79 -3.89 15.20
C SER A 176 8.72 -3.21 16.05
N SER A 177 7.46 -3.60 15.84
CA SER A 177 6.30 -3.09 16.57
C SER A 177 5.75 -4.17 17.49
N VAL A 178 5.71 -3.92 18.80
CA VAL A 178 5.14 -4.86 19.76
C VAL A 178 3.62 -4.83 19.66
N ILE A 179 3.03 -5.90 19.14
CA ILE A 179 1.57 -6.06 18.99
C ILE A 179 0.91 -6.68 20.22
N ASN A 180 1.65 -7.55 20.92
CA ASN A 180 1.17 -8.20 22.13
C ASN A 180 2.35 -8.48 23.08
N SER A 181 2.46 -7.70 24.14
CA SER A 181 3.55 -7.85 25.13
C SER A 181 3.49 -9.18 25.90
N GLY A 182 2.35 -9.83 25.96
CA GLY A 182 2.19 -11.17 26.54
C GLY A 182 2.59 -12.30 25.57
N GLY A 183 2.75 -11.96 24.30
CA GLY A 183 3.02 -12.90 23.23
C GLY A 183 1.79 -13.72 22.80
N VAL A 184 1.87 -14.21 21.57
CA VAL A 184 0.90 -15.18 21.03
C VAL A 184 1.51 -16.57 21.16
N ALA A 185 0.81 -17.46 21.90
CA ALA A 185 1.26 -18.83 22.11
C ALA A 185 1.34 -19.60 20.77
N ARG A 186 2.42 -20.35 20.61
CA ARG A 186 2.65 -21.22 19.46
C ARG A 186 3.06 -22.60 19.95
N ASP A 187 2.61 -23.64 19.25
CA ASP A 187 3.03 -24.99 19.56
C ASP A 187 4.52 -25.16 19.27
N LYS A 188 5.28 -25.60 20.30
CA LYS A 188 6.74 -25.87 20.23
C LYS A 188 7.62 -24.70 19.75
N GLN A 189 7.17 -23.46 19.89
CA GLN A 189 7.91 -22.26 19.50
C GLN A 189 7.86 -21.19 20.61
N PHE A 190 8.78 -20.23 20.56
CA PHE A 190 8.69 -19.03 21.38
C PHE A 190 7.46 -18.21 21.02
N PHE A 191 6.90 -17.52 21.99
CA PHE A 191 5.76 -16.63 21.77
C PHE A 191 6.16 -15.50 20.84
N ARG A 192 5.27 -15.19 19.88
CA ARG A 192 5.40 -14.03 19.04
C ARG A 192 4.91 -12.80 19.77
N THR A 193 5.70 -11.73 19.80
CA THR A 193 5.38 -10.48 20.46
C THR A 193 5.24 -9.31 19.50
N ASP A 194 5.83 -9.39 18.31
CA ASP A 194 6.02 -8.27 17.41
C ASP A 194 5.69 -8.58 15.94
N GLU A 195 5.58 -7.51 15.19
CA GLU A 195 5.51 -7.44 13.74
C GLU A 195 6.52 -6.41 13.25
N TYR A 196 6.75 -6.39 11.94
CA TYR A 196 7.77 -5.54 11.32
C TYR A 196 7.12 -4.48 10.44
N ILE A 197 7.74 -3.32 10.39
CA ILE A 197 7.32 -2.21 9.54
C ILE A 197 8.54 -1.77 8.75
N TYR A 198 8.50 -1.90 7.43
CA TYR A 198 9.47 -1.29 6.54
C TYR A 198 9.04 0.13 6.20
N ILE A 199 9.97 1.06 6.31
CA ILE A 199 9.78 2.47 5.95
C ILE A 199 10.86 2.84 4.94
N LEU A 200 10.45 3.18 3.73
CA LEU A 200 11.33 3.72 2.70
C LEU A 200 11.05 5.20 2.53
N SER A 201 12.07 6.02 2.67
CA SER A 201 11.99 7.47 2.45
C SER A 201 12.71 7.83 1.16
N PHE A 202 12.07 8.66 0.35
CA PHE A 202 12.56 9.10 -0.96
C PHE A 202 12.89 10.58 -0.94
N GLY A 203 14.02 10.95 -1.53
CA GLY A 203 14.46 12.34 -1.66
C GLY A 203 14.68 13.00 -0.30
N GLU A 204 13.96 14.09 -0.05
CA GLU A 204 14.05 14.90 1.17
C GLU A 204 13.15 14.37 2.31
N ALA A 205 12.36 13.33 2.06
CA ALA A 205 11.49 12.76 3.08
C ALA A 205 12.30 12.15 4.23
N GLY A 206 11.89 12.47 5.44
CA GLY A 206 12.55 11.96 6.63
C GLY A 206 11.73 12.19 7.90
N PRO A 207 12.14 11.56 9.01
CA PRO A 207 11.42 11.71 10.27
C PRO A 207 11.56 13.13 10.81
N SER A 208 10.43 13.74 11.14
CA SER A 208 10.39 14.99 11.87
C SER A 208 10.34 14.74 13.37
N LYS A 209 10.87 15.69 14.17
CA LYS A 209 10.70 15.63 15.62
C LYS A 209 9.23 15.80 15.97
N LEU A 210 8.67 14.80 16.65
CA LEU A 210 7.34 14.93 17.20
C LEU A 210 7.34 15.99 18.31
N GLN A 211 6.63 17.09 18.10
CA GLN A 211 6.33 18.04 19.16
C GLN A 211 5.08 17.55 19.87
N LEU A 212 5.26 16.95 21.04
CA LEU A 212 4.16 16.61 21.91
C LEU A 212 3.60 17.91 22.52
N ASP A 213 2.30 18.09 22.41
CA ASP A 213 1.61 19.19 23.09
C ASP A 213 1.79 19.04 24.60
N THR A 214 1.81 20.17 25.32
CA THR A 214 1.95 20.18 26.80
C THR A 214 0.85 19.40 27.50
N GLU A 215 -0.31 19.26 26.88
CA GLU A 215 -1.40 18.41 27.37
C GLU A 215 -1.04 16.91 27.43
N TRP A 216 -0.08 16.46 26.62
CA TRP A 216 0.44 15.09 26.61
C TRP A 216 1.60 14.90 27.59
N ALA A 217 2.11 15.99 28.16
CA ALA A 217 3.16 15.96 29.18
C ALA A 217 2.57 15.63 30.56
N VAL A 218 2.50 14.34 30.84
CA VAL A 218 2.07 13.87 32.18
C VAL A 218 3.17 14.13 33.19
N LYS A 219 2.86 14.84 34.29
CA LYS A 219 3.80 15.07 35.40
C LYS A 219 4.27 13.73 35.99
N ALA A 220 5.49 13.68 36.51
CA ALA A 220 6.11 12.45 37.00
C ALA A 220 5.22 11.72 38.03
N ASP A 221 4.59 12.47 38.94
CA ASP A 221 3.75 11.97 40.01
C ASP A 221 2.43 11.36 39.49
N GLU A 222 1.88 11.92 38.41
CA GLU A 222 0.70 11.39 37.75
C GLU A 222 1.00 10.16 36.91
N ARG A 223 2.23 10.03 36.39
CA ARG A 223 2.68 8.84 35.64
C ARG A 223 2.66 7.59 36.51
N ALA A 224 3.08 7.69 37.76
CA ALA A 224 3.12 6.57 38.69
C ALA A 224 1.73 5.97 38.98
N SER A 225 0.67 6.77 38.89
CA SER A 225 -0.71 6.33 39.19
C SER A 225 -1.49 5.85 37.95
N LYS A 226 -1.11 6.29 36.75
CA LYS A 226 -1.87 6.03 35.51
C LYS A 226 -1.20 5.05 34.56
N VAL A 227 0.09 4.75 34.72
CA VAL A 227 0.87 3.92 33.81
C VAL A 227 1.53 2.79 34.56
N SER A 228 1.19 1.56 34.28
CA SER A 228 1.97 0.41 34.76
C SER A 228 3.29 0.36 34.00
N TRP A 229 4.36 0.84 34.60
CA TRP A 229 5.70 0.73 34.04
C TRP A 229 6.18 -0.71 34.19
N ARG A 230 6.30 -1.44 33.07
CA ARG A 230 7.15 -2.61 33.02
C ARG A 230 8.54 -2.14 32.66
N MET A 231 9.45 -2.16 33.59
CA MET A 231 10.85 -1.95 33.32
C MET A 231 11.38 -3.18 32.58
N SER A 232 11.37 -3.14 31.26
CA SER A 232 12.21 -4.04 30.49
C SER A 232 13.64 -3.56 30.72
N LEU A 233 14.47 -4.34 31.34
CA LEU A 233 15.90 -4.13 31.39
C LEU A 233 16.44 -4.38 29.96
N VAL A 234 16.23 -3.42 29.09
CA VAL A 234 16.95 -3.35 27.82
C VAL A 234 18.35 -2.90 28.21
N ARG A 235 19.27 -3.83 28.30
CA ARG A 235 20.67 -3.50 28.40
C ARG A 235 21.06 -2.76 27.14
N GLY A 236 21.16 -1.48 27.23
CA GLY A 236 21.77 -0.69 26.18
C GLY A 236 23.13 -1.28 25.88
N GLY A 237 23.41 -1.56 24.63
CA GLY A 237 24.66 -2.17 24.18
C GLY A 237 25.85 -1.21 24.20
N SER A 238 25.94 -0.29 25.15
CA SER A 238 27.13 0.55 25.32
C SER A 238 28.33 -0.34 25.71
N ASN A 239 29.24 -0.50 24.81
CA ASN A 239 30.49 -1.25 25.05
C ASN A 239 31.45 -0.55 26.01
N SER A 240 31.21 0.73 26.31
CA SER A 240 32.09 1.50 27.22
C SER A 240 31.89 1.16 28.69
N THR A 241 30.84 0.43 29.01
CA THR A 241 30.49 0.04 30.40
C THR A 241 30.50 -1.47 30.61
N ARG A 242 31.08 -2.24 29.70
CA ARG A 242 31.26 -3.69 29.85
C ARG A 242 32.59 -4.02 30.48
#